data_0210c787dfd467b46254b8df5b93342a
#
_entry.id   0210c787dfd467b46254b8df5b93342a
#
_cell.length_a   1.000
_cell.length_b   1.000
_cell.length_c   1.000
_cell.angle_alpha   90.00
_cell.angle_beta   90.00
_cell.angle_gamma   90.00
#
_symmetry.space_group_name_H-M   'P 1'
#
loop_
_entity.id
_entity.type
_entity.pdbx_description
1 polymer ?
#
loop_
_entity_poly.entity_id
_entity_poly.type
_entity_poly.pdbx_seq_one_letter_code
_entity_poly.pdbx_strand_id
1 'polypeptide(L)'
;MTIKKHDPEGLYPKYPGYAHAVEVTGGARTLYISGLNGYESDGKTMPESFEDQSELIWRHLVAILNSARMEIGNLVFLRTYLARPEYMESNKAIRKKHLGDHEVGITVVCATLLKPEWKLEVEAVAAV
;
A
#
# COMPACT_ATOMS: atom_id res chain seq x y z
N MET A 1 -4.99 21.56 1.56
CA MET A 1 -5.08 20.30 2.31
C MET A 1 -3.82 20.08 3.12
N THR A 2 -3.95 19.55 4.30
CA THR A 2 -2.83 19.24 5.18
C THR A 2 -2.88 17.76 5.57
N ILE A 3 -1.73 17.09 5.50
CA ILE A 3 -1.56 15.72 6.00
C ILE A 3 -0.67 15.80 7.22
N LYS A 4 -1.16 15.30 8.35
CA LYS A 4 -0.43 15.33 9.61
C LYS A 4 -0.35 13.93 10.21
N LYS A 5 0.85 13.54 10.63
CA LYS A 5 1.06 12.26 11.31
C LYS A 5 0.84 12.42 12.81
N HIS A 6 0.29 11.39 13.43
CA HIS A 6 0.09 11.33 14.86
C HIS A 6 0.77 10.07 15.40
N ASP A 7 1.79 10.28 16.22
CA ASP A 7 2.53 9.22 16.88
C ASP A 7 2.64 9.58 18.37
N PRO A 8 1.52 9.49 19.13
CA PRO A 8 1.47 10.01 20.51
C PRO A 8 2.37 9.20 21.45
N GLU A 9 2.91 9.90 22.45
CA GLU A 9 3.61 9.26 23.56
C GLU A 9 2.60 8.43 24.38
N GLY A 10 3.09 7.38 25.01
CA GLY A 10 2.23 6.51 25.80
C GLY A 10 1.66 5.33 25.05
N LEU A 11 1.71 5.34 23.71
CA LEU A 11 1.44 4.16 22.90
C LEU A 11 2.68 3.27 22.92
N TYR A 12 2.47 1.98 22.54
CA TYR A 12 3.62 1.11 22.32
C TYR A 12 4.49 1.68 21.19
N PRO A 13 5.82 1.46 21.24
CA PRO A 13 6.70 1.93 20.17
C PRO A 13 6.34 1.28 18.85
N LYS A 14 6.37 2.06 17.78
CA LYS A 14 6.14 1.53 16.44
C LYS A 14 7.47 1.24 15.76
N TYR A 15 7.44 0.34 14.79
CA TYR A 15 8.58 0.14 13.89
C TYR A 15 8.68 1.32 12.93
N PRO A 16 9.89 1.65 12.42
CA PRO A 16 10.02 2.70 11.41
C PRO A 16 9.25 2.36 10.12
N GLY A 17 8.84 3.40 9.41
CA GLY A 17 8.27 3.26 8.08
C GLY A 17 6.76 3.39 7.99
N TYR A 18 6.08 3.74 9.09
CA TYR A 18 4.66 4.06 9.05
C TYR A 18 4.31 5.03 10.19
N ALA A 19 3.14 5.62 10.12
CA ALA A 19 2.59 6.45 11.19
C ALA A 19 1.51 5.69 11.94
N HIS A 20 1.34 5.94 13.25
CA HIS A 20 0.22 5.36 13.99
C HIS A 20 -1.11 5.84 13.41
N ALA A 21 -1.19 7.10 13.02
CA ALA A 21 -2.37 7.65 12.38
C ALA A 21 -1.97 8.80 11.45
N VAL A 22 -2.80 9.03 10.45
CA VAL A 22 -2.64 10.14 9.52
C VAL A 22 -3.94 10.92 9.48
N GLU A 23 -3.85 12.22 9.75
CA GLU A 23 -4.97 13.12 9.70
C GLU A 23 -4.94 13.90 8.38
N VAL A 24 -6.08 13.97 7.70
CA VAL A 24 -6.23 14.76 6.48
C VAL A 24 -7.22 15.89 6.76
N THR A 25 -6.79 17.13 6.51
CA THR A 25 -7.60 18.31 6.77
C THR A 25 -7.73 19.14 5.50
N GLY A 26 -8.94 19.57 5.18
CA GLY A 26 -9.20 20.49 4.07
C GLY A 26 -8.97 19.87 2.70
N GLY A 27 -8.98 18.56 2.58
CA GLY A 27 -8.77 17.88 1.32
C GLY A 27 -9.94 18.08 0.37
N ALA A 28 -9.63 18.44 -0.89
CA ALA A 28 -10.65 18.62 -1.92
C ALA A 28 -11.06 17.30 -2.57
N ARG A 29 -10.16 16.31 -2.58
CA ARG A 29 -10.40 15.04 -3.24
C ARG A 29 -9.82 13.89 -2.44
N THR A 30 -10.57 12.79 -2.35
CA THR A 30 -10.11 11.55 -1.74
C THR A 30 -10.27 10.43 -2.74
N LEU A 31 -9.23 9.64 -2.92
CA LEU A 31 -9.21 8.52 -3.84
C LEU A 31 -9.18 7.22 -3.05
N TYR A 32 -10.23 6.41 -3.21
CA TYR A 32 -10.32 5.09 -2.61
C TYR A 32 -9.94 4.07 -3.66
N ILE A 33 -8.86 3.34 -3.42
CA ILE A 33 -8.27 2.43 -4.41
C ILE A 33 -8.61 1.00 -4.02
N SER A 34 -9.31 0.32 -4.92
CA SER A 34 -9.72 -1.08 -4.74
C SER A 34 -8.52 -2.00 -4.61
N GLY A 35 -8.75 -3.21 -4.10
CA GLY A 35 -7.73 -4.23 -3.99
C GLY A 35 -7.09 -4.53 -5.35
N LEU A 36 -5.76 -4.49 -5.36
CA LEU A 36 -4.95 -4.73 -6.55
C LEU A 36 -4.20 -6.04 -6.42
N ASN A 37 -4.13 -6.78 -7.51
CA ASN A 37 -3.37 -8.01 -7.62
C ASN A 37 -2.29 -7.86 -8.70
N GLY A 38 -1.30 -8.74 -8.68
CA GLY A 38 -0.12 -8.61 -9.53
C GLY A 38 -0.31 -9.15 -10.94
N TYR A 39 -1.40 -8.77 -11.59
CA TYR A 39 -1.62 -9.15 -12.99
C TYR A 39 -0.83 -8.25 -13.93
N GLU A 40 -0.40 -8.84 -15.06
CA GLU A 40 0.07 -8.06 -16.19
C GLU A 40 -1.11 -7.28 -16.80
N SER A 41 -0.81 -6.41 -17.76
CA SER A 41 -1.83 -5.56 -18.39
C SER A 41 -2.92 -6.32 -19.13
N ASP A 42 -2.68 -7.59 -19.49
CA ASP A 42 -3.70 -8.44 -20.13
C ASP A 42 -4.79 -8.91 -19.16
N GLY A 43 -4.59 -8.70 -17.84
CA GLY A 43 -5.54 -9.12 -16.83
C GLY A 43 -5.59 -10.64 -16.62
N LYS A 44 -4.65 -11.39 -17.18
CA LYS A 44 -4.63 -12.87 -17.15
C LYS A 44 -3.30 -13.42 -16.69
N THR A 45 -2.20 -12.86 -17.17
CA THR A 45 -0.85 -13.31 -16.85
C THR A 45 -0.42 -12.77 -15.51
N MET A 46 0.14 -13.63 -14.69
CA MET A 46 0.61 -13.24 -13.35
C MET A 46 1.96 -13.93 -13.11
N PRO A 47 2.98 -13.17 -12.69
CA PRO A 47 4.26 -13.80 -12.31
C PRO A 47 4.07 -14.70 -11.09
N GLU A 48 4.94 -15.70 -10.97
CA GLU A 48 4.86 -16.66 -9.86
C GLU A 48 5.41 -16.10 -8.56
N SER A 49 6.45 -15.26 -8.63
CA SER A 49 7.12 -14.80 -7.42
C SER A 49 6.34 -13.69 -6.73
N PHE A 50 6.40 -13.67 -5.39
CA PHE A 50 5.84 -12.60 -4.59
C PHE A 50 6.39 -11.24 -5.00
N GLU A 51 7.72 -11.16 -5.18
CA GLU A 51 8.40 -9.92 -5.50
C GLU A 51 7.91 -9.33 -6.81
N ASP A 52 7.77 -10.15 -7.84
CA ASP A 52 7.31 -9.67 -9.15
C ASP A 52 5.84 -9.26 -9.11
N GLN A 53 5.01 -10.01 -8.39
CA GLN A 53 3.61 -9.61 -8.19
C GLN A 53 3.52 -8.29 -7.45
N SER A 54 4.32 -8.11 -6.41
CA SER A 54 4.33 -6.89 -5.61
C SER A 54 4.78 -5.68 -6.44
N GLU A 55 5.82 -5.83 -7.25
CA GLU A 55 6.30 -4.74 -8.12
C GLU A 55 5.22 -4.33 -9.13
N LEU A 56 4.48 -5.29 -9.68
CA LEU A 56 3.37 -4.98 -10.58
C LEU A 56 2.25 -4.22 -9.86
N ILE A 57 1.93 -4.62 -8.63
CA ILE A 57 0.92 -3.92 -7.83
C ILE A 57 1.32 -2.45 -7.63
N TRP A 58 2.58 -2.19 -7.27
CA TRP A 58 3.06 -0.82 -7.10
C TRP A 58 3.00 -0.03 -8.40
N ARG A 59 3.30 -0.67 -9.53
CA ARG A 59 3.17 -0.05 -10.84
C ARG A 59 1.72 0.32 -11.15
N HIS A 60 0.78 -0.58 -10.86
CA HIS A 60 -0.66 -0.31 -11.03
C HIS A 60 -1.12 0.81 -10.12
N LEU A 61 -0.65 0.81 -8.87
CA LEU A 61 -0.99 1.84 -7.90
C LEU A 61 -0.55 3.24 -8.40
N VAL A 62 0.68 3.34 -8.90
CA VAL A 62 1.18 4.59 -9.46
C VAL A 62 0.34 5.03 -10.65
N ALA A 63 -0.04 4.11 -11.54
CA ALA A 63 -0.88 4.43 -12.69
C ALA A 63 -2.25 4.96 -12.26
N ILE A 64 -2.85 4.36 -11.24
CA ILE A 64 -4.14 4.82 -10.71
C ILE A 64 -4.00 6.21 -10.08
N LEU A 65 -2.96 6.41 -9.29
CA LEU A 65 -2.69 7.73 -8.70
C LEU A 65 -2.53 8.79 -9.78
N ASN A 66 -1.73 8.49 -10.80
CA ASN A 66 -1.50 9.42 -11.92
C ASN A 66 -2.79 9.77 -12.65
N SER A 67 -3.71 8.81 -12.81
CA SER A 67 -5.01 9.08 -13.45
C SER A 67 -5.84 10.09 -12.68
N ALA A 68 -5.61 10.20 -11.38
CA ALA A 68 -6.27 11.18 -10.51
C ALA A 68 -5.41 12.43 -10.28
N ARG A 69 -4.30 12.56 -10.99
CA ARG A 69 -3.33 13.65 -10.79
C ARG A 69 -2.78 13.66 -9.36
N MET A 70 -2.49 12.46 -8.87
CA MET A 70 -1.88 12.24 -7.57
C MET A 70 -0.57 11.47 -7.74
N GLU A 71 0.21 11.42 -6.67
CA GLU A 71 1.48 10.70 -6.65
C GLU A 71 1.60 9.93 -5.33
N ILE A 72 2.68 9.18 -5.15
CA ILE A 72 2.93 8.38 -3.95
C ILE A 72 2.80 9.23 -2.68
N GLY A 73 3.28 10.47 -2.71
CA GLY A 73 3.18 11.39 -1.56
C GLY A 73 1.75 11.74 -1.16
N ASN A 74 0.76 11.42 -1.97
CA ASN A 74 -0.65 11.62 -1.63
C ASN A 74 -1.27 10.40 -0.93
N LEU A 75 -0.57 9.27 -0.85
CA LEU A 75 -1.07 8.11 -0.11
C LEU A 75 -1.19 8.45 1.38
N VAL A 76 -2.31 8.07 1.98
CA VAL A 76 -2.56 8.26 3.41
C VAL A 76 -2.75 6.93 4.15
N PHE A 77 -3.17 5.89 3.45
CA PHE A 77 -3.37 4.57 4.05
C PHE A 77 -3.10 3.46 3.05
N LEU A 78 -2.44 2.38 3.51
CA LEU A 78 -2.21 1.16 2.76
C LEU A 78 -2.66 -0.04 3.60
N ARG A 79 -3.42 -0.95 3.01
CA ARG A 79 -3.69 -2.25 3.62
C ARG A 79 -3.21 -3.33 2.68
N THR A 80 -2.40 -4.23 3.22
CA THR A 80 -1.83 -5.34 2.46
C THR A 80 -2.28 -6.66 3.06
N TYR A 81 -2.75 -7.55 2.21
CA TYR A 81 -3.11 -8.92 2.55
C TYR A 81 -2.05 -9.83 1.96
N LEU A 82 -1.33 -10.56 2.83
CA LEU A 82 -0.29 -11.51 2.41
C LEU A 82 -0.88 -12.91 2.44
N ALA A 83 -0.63 -13.69 1.39
CA ALA A 83 -1.10 -15.08 1.35
C ALA A 83 -0.36 -15.96 2.36
N ARG A 84 0.87 -15.57 2.75
CA ARG A 84 1.70 -16.31 3.71
C ARG A 84 2.50 -15.35 4.58
N PRO A 85 2.74 -15.69 5.87
CA PRO A 85 3.54 -14.82 6.74
C PRO A 85 5.00 -14.70 6.29
N GLU A 86 5.53 -15.67 5.56
CA GLU A 86 6.91 -15.65 5.05
C GLU A 86 7.18 -14.48 4.11
N TYR A 87 6.14 -13.88 3.53
CA TYR A 87 6.30 -12.74 2.61
C TYR A 87 6.51 -11.41 3.31
N MET A 88 6.45 -11.39 4.64
CA MET A 88 6.49 -10.13 5.41
C MET A 88 7.74 -9.30 5.15
N GLU A 89 8.92 -9.92 5.16
CA GLU A 89 10.17 -9.17 4.98
C GLU A 89 10.30 -8.60 3.56
N SER A 90 9.97 -9.38 2.53
CA SER A 90 9.96 -8.90 1.15
C SER A 90 8.95 -7.76 0.99
N ASN A 91 7.77 -7.89 1.61
CA ASN A 91 6.75 -6.84 1.55
C ASN A 91 7.25 -5.52 2.14
N LYS A 92 7.91 -5.59 3.29
CA LYS A 92 8.48 -4.40 3.94
C LYS A 92 9.54 -3.73 3.08
N ALA A 93 10.44 -4.52 2.49
CA ALA A 93 11.52 -4.00 1.65
C ALA A 93 10.98 -3.32 0.39
N ILE A 94 10.03 -3.94 -0.28
CA ILE A 94 9.44 -3.39 -1.49
C ILE A 94 8.62 -2.13 -1.17
N ARG A 95 7.84 -2.17 -0.11
CA ARG A 95 7.08 -1.00 0.35
C ARG A 95 8.02 0.18 0.64
N LYS A 96 9.10 -0.04 1.35
CA LYS A 96 10.09 1.01 1.66
C LYS A 96 10.71 1.58 0.39
N LYS A 97 11.00 0.72 -0.57
CA LYS A 97 11.55 1.15 -1.86
C LYS A 97 10.64 2.16 -2.56
N HIS A 98 9.33 1.94 -2.53
CA HIS A 98 8.37 2.79 -3.21
C HIS A 98 7.92 4.00 -2.41
N LEU A 99 7.73 3.84 -1.10
CA LEU A 99 7.33 4.96 -0.24
C LEU A 99 8.49 5.91 0.08
N GLY A 100 9.71 5.39 0.12
CA GLY A 100 10.86 6.19 0.56
C GLY A 100 10.66 6.66 1.99
N ASP A 101 10.75 7.95 2.22
CA ASP A 101 10.55 8.57 3.53
C ASP A 101 9.09 8.95 3.81
N HIS A 102 8.20 8.74 2.84
CA HIS A 102 6.79 9.04 3.03
C HIS A 102 6.14 7.98 3.91
N GLU A 103 5.71 8.37 5.10
CA GLU A 103 5.08 7.47 6.07
C GLU A 103 3.56 7.63 6.02
N VAL A 104 2.86 6.51 5.94
CA VAL A 104 1.40 6.45 5.86
C VAL A 104 0.87 5.57 6.98
N GLY A 105 -0.44 5.58 7.19
CA GLY A 105 -1.08 4.57 8.02
C GLY A 105 -1.03 3.24 7.26
N ILE A 106 -0.70 2.14 7.95
CA ILE A 106 -0.66 0.83 7.31
C ILE A 106 -1.30 -0.24 8.19
N THR A 107 -1.81 -1.26 7.52
CA THR A 107 -2.18 -2.54 8.15
C THR A 107 -1.73 -3.65 7.22
N VAL A 108 -1.08 -4.66 7.77
CA VAL A 108 -0.67 -5.85 7.02
C VAL A 108 -1.22 -7.06 7.74
N VAL A 109 -1.96 -7.90 7.03
CA VAL A 109 -2.51 -9.14 7.57
C VAL A 109 -2.18 -10.30 6.65
N CYS A 110 -2.12 -11.49 7.22
CA CYS A 110 -2.05 -12.73 6.44
C CYS A 110 -3.48 -13.26 6.30
N ALA A 111 -3.87 -13.61 5.08
CA ALA A 111 -5.24 -14.05 4.81
C ALA A 111 -5.26 -15.02 3.64
N THR A 112 -6.29 -15.87 3.61
CA THR A 112 -6.58 -16.67 2.43
C THR A 112 -7.18 -15.74 1.37
N LEU A 113 -6.51 -15.63 0.22
CA LEU A 113 -6.99 -14.82 -0.88
C LEU A 113 -7.93 -15.62 -1.78
N LEU A 114 -8.63 -14.92 -2.67
CA LEU A 114 -9.68 -15.56 -3.47
C LEU A 114 -9.15 -16.55 -4.48
N LYS A 115 -7.90 -16.39 -4.93
CA LYS A 115 -7.27 -17.32 -5.87
C LYS A 115 -5.93 -17.80 -5.32
N PRO A 116 -5.61 -19.10 -5.50
CA PRO A 116 -4.37 -19.64 -4.91
C PRO A 116 -3.09 -19.08 -5.51
N GLU A 117 -3.11 -18.58 -6.74
CA GLU A 117 -1.95 -17.98 -7.38
C GLU A 117 -1.65 -16.55 -6.87
N TRP A 118 -2.59 -15.91 -6.19
CA TRP A 118 -2.37 -14.59 -5.62
C TRP A 118 -1.48 -14.68 -4.40
N LYS A 119 -0.35 -13.98 -4.42
CA LYS A 119 0.57 -13.96 -3.28
C LYS A 119 0.26 -12.80 -2.33
N LEU A 120 -0.34 -11.74 -2.84
CA LEU A 120 -0.76 -10.59 -2.04
C LEU A 120 -1.85 -9.81 -2.75
N GLU A 121 -2.48 -8.93 -1.97
CA GLU A 121 -3.45 -7.97 -2.47
C GLU A 121 -3.25 -6.67 -1.69
N VAL A 122 -3.36 -5.52 -2.35
CA VAL A 122 -3.13 -4.21 -1.72
C VAL A 122 -4.29 -3.28 -2.06
N GLU A 123 -4.82 -2.62 -1.03
CA GLU A 123 -5.77 -1.52 -1.21
C GLU A 123 -5.21 -0.27 -0.56
N ALA A 124 -5.67 0.90 -0.98
CA ALA A 124 -5.08 2.15 -0.54
C ALA A 124 -6.08 3.29 -0.54
N VAL A 125 -5.74 4.35 0.20
CA VAL A 125 -6.46 5.63 0.17
C VAL A 125 -5.42 6.72 -0.07
N ALA A 126 -5.75 7.64 -0.95
CA ALA A 126 -4.94 8.83 -1.24
C ALA A 126 -5.80 10.07 -1.15
N ALA A 127 -5.19 11.23 -0.91
CA ALA A 127 -5.91 12.49 -0.76
C ALA A 127 -5.08 13.67 -1.21
N VAL A 128 -5.76 14.68 -1.73
CA VAL A 128 -5.16 15.97 -2.10
C VAL A 128 -6.15 17.09 -1.87
#